data_2ab6d230090796821d977ab0f7e108e2
#
_entry.id   2ab6d230090796821d977ab0f7e108e2
#
_cell.length_a   1.000
_cell.length_b   1.000
_cell.length_c   1.000
_cell.angle_alpha   90.00
_cell.angle_beta   90.00
_cell.angle_gamma   90.00
#
_symmetry.space_group_name_H-M   'P 1'
#
loop_
_entity.id
_entity.type
_entity.pdbx_description
1 polymer ?
#
loop_
_entity_poly.entity_id
_entity_poly.type
_entity_poly.pdbx_seq_one_letter_code
_entity_poly.pdbx_strand_id
1 'polypeptide(L)'
;MLRRNFLGGALAASLAFNASRGSHAVGQTAADPAPDTLEIIDCHTHFYDPSRPEGVPWPGKGTPLYRTVLPKHLREVKQYRPVAGTVVVEASPWVADNDWLLGLAKDDPFIRGVVGNLKPGDPDFKKNAVRLAKNPVFRGIRVSVQAVLEHIDKNQLDDFRKLAELNLALDVNGGPNTPAAIARLAPQIPDLRIVLNHIGNVRITRDPPPADWKTGIEAAAAHKNVFCKISALVEGAARDGAKAPRDTAFYRPYIDVVWNAFGDERVIYGSNWPVSDNAADYETLQRIALEYATSRGVEATRRFCSTNSQTAYRWRQS
;
A
#
# COMPACT_ATOMS: atom_id res chain seq x y z
N MET A 1 36.86 19.18 -81.32
CA MET A 1 36.39 18.73 -82.62
C MET A 1 34.97 18.15 -82.47
N LEU A 2 34.04 18.70 -83.33
CA LEU A 2 32.71 18.18 -83.70
C LEU A 2 31.68 17.84 -82.58
N ARG A 3 30.73 18.70 -82.35
CA ARG A 3 29.37 18.88 -82.93
C ARG A 3 28.57 17.61 -83.16
N ARG A 4 27.38 17.47 -82.46
CA ARG A 4 26.08 17.55 -83.21
C ARG A 4 24.87 17.50 -82.21
N ASN A 5 24.01 18.47 -82.46
CA ASN A 5 22.62 18.56 -82.00
C ASN A 5 21.75 17.44 -82.51
N PHE A 6 20.69 17.08 -81.77
CA PHE A 6 19.37 16.95 -82.42
C PHE A 6 18.22 17.14 -81.41
N LEU A 7 17.26 17.90 -81.86
CA LEU A 7 15.99 18.29 -81.27
C LEU A 7 15.00 17.11 -81.20
N GLY A 8 14.06 17.21 -80.30
CA GLY A 8 12.71 16.79 -80.63
C GLY A 8 11.92 16.14 -79.46
N GLY A 9 10.82 16.75 -79.11
CA GLY A 9 9.65 16.03 -78.68
C GLY A 9 9.17 16.29 -77.18
N ALA A 10 8.35 17.33 -77.00
CA ALA A 10 7.51 17.49 -75.86
C ALA A 10 6.34 16.50 -75.88
N LEU A 11 6.16 15.78 -74.77
CA LEU A 11 4.86 15.18 -74.43
C LEU A 11 4.60 15.46 -72.95
N ALA A 12 3.62 16.32 -72.72
CA ALA A 12 3.09 16.58 -71.35
C ALA A 12 2.22 15.37 -70.96
N ALA A 13 2.62 14.68 -69.92
CA ALA A 13 1.77 13.71 -69.19
C ALA A 13 1.42 14.31 -67.82
N SER A 14 0.17 14.72 -67.68
CA SER A 14 -0.44 15.15 -66.44
C SER A 14 -0.62 13.96 -65.52
N LEU A 15 0.21 13.83 -64.49
CA LEU A 15 0.00 12.90 -63.41
C LEU A 15 -0.79 13.59 -62.28
N ALA A 16 -2.05 13.22 -62.18
CA ALA A 16 -2.89 13.59 -61.05
C ALA A 16 -2.36 12.93 -59.74
N PHE A 17 -1.86 13.73 -58.83
CA PHE A 17 -1.49 13.28 -57.47
C PHE A 17 -2.77 13.13 -56.68
N ASN A 18 -3.22 11.91 -56.44
CA ASN A 18 -4.25 11.54 -55.52
C ASN A 18 -3.63 11.59 -54.11
N ALA A 19 -3.83 12.70 -53.41
CA ALA A 19 -3.50 12.80 -51.97
C ALA A 19 -4.54 12.00 -51.17
N SER A 20 -4.25 10.75 -50.86
CA SER A 20 -5.00 10.00 -49.85
C SER A 20 -4.70 10.62 -48.48
N ARG A 21 -5.65 11.37 -47.98
CA ARG A 21 -5.66 11.80 -46.57
C ARG A 21 -5.80 10.56 -45.71
N GLY A 22 -4.67 10.10 -45.16
CA GLY A 22 -4.66 9.14 -44.06
C GLY A 22 -5.30 9.80 -42.85
N SER A 23 -6.52 9.41 -42.51
CA SER A 23 -7.14 9.71 -41.25
C SER A 23 -6.34 8.98 -40.16
N HIS A 24 -5.47 9.71 -39.47
CA HIS A 24 -4.96 9.24 -38.20
C HIS A 24 -6.15 9.14 -37.27
N ALA A 25 -6.58 7.92 -36.97
CA ALA A 25 -7.48 7.65 -35.87
C ALA A 25 -6.77 8.13 -34.58
N VAL A 26 -7.23 9.26 -34.07
CA VAL A 26 -6.88 9.70 -32.72
C VAL A 26 -7.41 8.60 -31.79
N GLY A 27 -6.48 7.86 -31.18
CA GLY A 27 -6.83 6.86 -30.20
C GLY A 27 -7.73 7.52 -29.15
N GLN A 28 -8.92 6.96 -28.95
CA GLN A 28 -9.77 7.31 -27.83
C GLN A 28 -8.94 7.08 -26.56
N THR A 29 -8.49 8.17 -25.92
CA THR A 29 -8.06 8.13 -24.55
C THR A 29 -9.26 7.63 -23.74
N ALA A 30 -9.12 6.46 -23.11
CA ALA A 30 -10.14 5.96 -22.20
C ALA A 30 -10.50 7.11 -21.25
N ALA A 31 -11.78 7.47 -21.21
CA ALA A 31 -12.25 8.51 -20.31
C ALA A 31 -11.85 8.15 -18.88
N ASP A 32 -11.33 9.14 -18.13
CA ASP A 32 -11.11 8.98 -16.70
C ASP A 32 -12.39 8.41 -16.08
N PRO A 33 -12.31 7.36 -15.23
CA PRO A 33 -13.49 6.86 -14.57
C PRO A 33 -14.15 8.00 -13.83
N ALA A 34 -15.47 8.11 -13.96
CA ALA A 34 -16.23 9.09 -13.23
C ALA A 34 -15.81 9.05 -11.75
N PRO A 35 -15.64 10.21 -11.08
CA PRO A 35 -15.13 10.30 -9.71
C PRO A 35 -15.86 9.40 -8.69
N ASP A 36 -17.10 9.02 -8.97
CA ASP A 36 -17.96 8.23 -8.06
C ASP A 36 -17.79 6.69 -8.18
N THR A 37 -16.95 6.19 -9.08
CA THR A 37 -16.81 4.73 -9.30
C THR A 37 -15.51 4.13 -8.74
N LEU A 38 -14.61 4.95 -8.19
CA LEU A 38 -13.36 4.48 -7.63
C LEU A 38 -13.58 3.92 -6.21
N GLU A 39 -13.57 2.59 -6.08
CA GLU A 39 -13.56 1.96 -4.76
C GLU A 39 -12.20 2.19 -4.08
N ILE A 40 -12.22 2.78 -2.88
CA ILE A 40 -11.01 3.03 -2.08
C ILE A 40 -11.10 2.23 -0.80
N ILE A 41 -10.15 1.32 -0.61
CA ILE A 41 -9.96 0.55 0.62
C ILE A 41 -8.73 1.06 1.33
N ASP A 42 -8.93 1.64 2.51
CA ASP A 42 -7.80 2.06 3.35
C ASP A 42 -7.20 0.84 4.07
N CYS A 43 -6.03 0.41 3.65
CA CYS A 43 -5.45 -0.84 4.12
C CYS A 43 -4.52 -0.68 5.33
N HIS A 44 -4.60 0.47 6.02
CA HIS A 44 -3.86 0.66 7.27
C HIS A 44 -4.56 1.66 8.18
N THR A 45 -5.50 1.18 8.96
CA THR A 45 -6.18 1.96 10.01
C THR A 45 -6.07 1.23 11.34
N HIS A 46 -6.24 1.96 12.44
CA HIS A 46 -6.24 1.40 13.79
C HIS A 46 -7.53 1.77 14.51
N PHE A 47 -8.20 0.77 15.10
CA PHE A 47 -9.34 0.99 15.99
C PHE A 47 -9.00 0.49 17.38
N TYR A 48 -9.41 1.25 18.38
CA TYR A 48 -9.19 0.97 19.79
C TYR A 48 -10.15 1.79 20.65
N ASP A 49 -10.37 1.36 21.88
CA ASP A 49 -11.27 2.04 22.81
C ASP A 49 -10.72 2.01 24.24
N PRO A 50 -10.14 3.12 24.73
CA PRO A 50 -9.63 3.23 26.08
C PRO A 50 -10.72 3.12 27.17
N SER A 51 -12.01 3.23 26.81
CA SER A 51 -13.12 3.14 27.77
C SER A 51 -13.52 1.70 28.11
N ARG A 52 -12.95 0.70 27.42
CA ARG A 52 -13.17 -0.71 27.74
C ARG A 52 -12.69 -1.03 29.16
N PRO A 53 -13.30 -2.00 29.86
CA PRO A 53 -12.84 -2.40 31.20
C PRO A 53 -11.34 -2.77 31.24
N GLU A 54 -10.84 -3.44 30.18
CA GLU A 54 -9.43 -3.84 30.04
C GLU A 54 -8.54 -2.64 29.68
N GLY A 55 -9.12 -1.54 29.21
CA GLY A 55 -8.41 -0.41 28.64
C GLY A 55 -7.70 -0.76 27.34
N VAL A 56 -6.59 -0.08 27.08
CA VAL A 56 -5.73 -0.30 25.90
C VAL A 56 -4.26 -0.18 26.29
N PRO A 57 -3.36 -1.00 25.72
CA PRO A 57 -1.93 -0.88 25.97
C PRO A 57 -1.31 0.30 25.18
N TRP A 58 -1.98 0.71 24.12
CA TRP A 58 -1.64 1.84 23.25
C TRP A 58 -2.96 2.46 22.71
N PRO A 59 -3.01 3.78 22.51
CA PRO A 59 -1.98 4.81 22.79
C PRO A 59 -1.84 5.10 24.28
N GLY A 60 -0.70 5.73 24.67
CA GLY A 60 -0.43 6.12 26.06
C GLY A 60 -1.38 7.20 26.55
N LYS A 61 -1.75 7.14 27.83
CA LYS A 61 -2.56 8.17 28.50
C LYS A 61 -1.92 9.55 28.36
N GLY A 62 -2.74 10.57 28.15
CA GLY A 62 -2.29 11.96 28.00
C GLY A 62 -1.80 12.34 26.60
N THR A 63 -1.76 11.40 25.65
CA THR A 63 -1.49 11.74 24.24
C THR A 63 -2.78 12.14 23.51
N PRO A 64 -2.71 12.93 22.41
CA PRO A 64 -3.89 13.28 21.60
C PRO A 64 -4.63 12.06 21.01
N LEU A 65 -3.94 10.95 20.88
CA LEU A 65 -4.51 9.70 20.37
C LEU A 65 -5.29 8.93 21.43
N TYR A 66 -5.14 9.25 22.74
CA TYR A 66 -5.83 8.54 23.82
C TYR A 66 -7.31 8.91 23.86
N ARG A 67 -8.06 8.40 22.93
CA ARG A 67 -9.50 8.57 22.74
C ARG A 67 -10.08 7.33 22.09
N THR A 68 -11.39 7.13 22.17
CA THR A 68 -12.07 6.07 21.42
C THR A 68 -11.96 6.33 19.93
N VAL A 69 -11.48 5.33 19.19
CA VAL A 69 -11.34 5.35 17.72
C VAL A 69 -11.98 4.10 17.13
N LEU A 70 -13.09 4.30 16.42
CA LEU A 70 -13.95 3.25 15.86
C LEU A 70 -14.21 3.51 14.37
N PRO A 71 -14.73 2.54 13.60
CA PRO A 71 -15.05 2.71 12.19
C PRO A 71 -15.92 3.93 11.86
N LYS A 72 -16.90 4.25 12.73
CA LYS A 72 -17.74 5.44 12.56
C LYS A 72 -16.93 6.73 12.49
N HIS A 73 -15.89 6.86 13.32
CA HIS A 73 -15.05 8.07 13.35
C HIS A 73 -14.23 8.21 12.06
N LEU A 74 -13.79 7.10 11.43
CA LEU A 74 -13.12 7.16 10.14
C LEU A 74 -14.09 7.63 9.02
N ARG A 75 -15.36 7.26 9.11
CA ARG A 75 -16.37 7.74 8.16
C ARG A 75 -16.74 9.23 8.34
N GLU A 76 -16.54 9.76 9.54
CA GLU A 76 -16.83 11.14 9.91
C GLU A 76 -15.69 12.12 9.60
N VAL A 77 -14.43 11.66 9.49
CA VAL A 77 -13.32 12.56 9.12
C VAL A 77 -13.51 13.08 7.70
N LYS A 78 -13.06 14.32 7.48
CA LYS A 78 -13.03 14.88 6.12
C LYS A 78 -12.10 14.07 5.24
N GLN A 79 -12.61 13.57 4.13
CA GLN A 79 -11.87 12.75 3.15
C GLN A 79 -11.74 13.50 1.82
N TYR A 80 -10.62 13.34 1.13
CA TYR A 80 -10.45 13.84 -0.23
C TYR A 80 -11.36 13.08 -1.21
N ARG A 81 -11.48 11.77 -1.00
CA ARG A 81 -12.42 10.88 -1.69
C ARG A 81 -13.01 9.89 -0.67
N PRO A 82 -14.29 9.53 -0.79
CA PRO A 82 -14.92 8.60 0.13
C PRO A 82 -14.20 7.24 0.17
N VAL A 83 -13.94 6.74 1.38
CA VAL A 83 -13.41 5.39 1.60
C VAL A 83 -14.57 4.40 1.70
N ALA A 84 -14.53 3.37 0.87
CA ALA A 84 -15.57 2.33 0.81
C ALA A 84 -15.37 1.22 1.85
N GLY A 85 -14.19 1.13 2.43
CA GLY A 85 -13.87 0.12 3.45
C GLY A 85 -12.44 0.20 3.95
N THR A 86 -12.12 -0.62 4.94
CA THR A 86 -10.78 -0.65 5.52
C THR A 86 -10.29 -2.06 5.84
N VAL A 87 -8.98 -2.26 5.73
CA VAL A 87 -8.26 -3.36 6.38
C VAL A 87 -7.64 -2.81 7.65
N VAL A 88 -8.17 -3.25 8.79
CA VAL A 88 -7.72 -2.80 10.09
C VAL A 88 -6.43 -3.51 10.47
N VAL A 89 -5.46 -2.76 10.95
CA VAL A 89 -4.22 -3.30 11.51
C VAL A 89 -4.26 -3.17 13.02
N GLU A 90 -3.79 -4.17 13.73
CA GLU A 90 -3.76 -4.19 15.18
C GLU A 90 -3.11 -2.93 15.78
N ALA A 91 -3.60 -2.53 16.96
CA ALA A 91 -3.03 -1.45 17.78
C ALA A 91 -2.59 -1.96 19.16
N SER A 92 -2.60 -3.28 19.37
CA SER A 92 -2.40 -3.90 20.68
C SER A 92 -1.60 -5.20 20.56
N PRO A 93 -0.65 -5.47 21.45
CA PRO A 93 0.04 -6.75 21.52
C PRO A 93 -0.81 -7.87 22.16
N TRP A 94 -2.02 -7.57 22.64
CA TRP A 94 -2.87 -8.56 23.30
C TRP A 94 -3.59 -9.45 22.30
N VAL A 95 -3.45 -10.76 22.47
CA VAL A 95 -4.11 -11.74 21.58
C VAL A 95 -5.64 -11.59 21.63
N ALA A 96 -6.21 -11.26 22.78
CA ALA A 96 -7.65 -11.04 22.95
C ALA A 96 -8.19 -9.87 22.10
N ASP A 97 -7.37 -8.87 21.79
CA ASP A 97 -7.79 -7.74 20.98
C ASP A 97 -8.04 -8.10 19.51
N ASN A 98 -7.54 -9.25 19.04
CA ASN A 98 -7.96 -9.81 17.74
C ASN A 98 -9.47 -10.13 17.75
N ASP A 99 -9.96 -10.74 18.82
CA ASP A 99 -11.38 -11.09 18.97
C ASP A 99 -12.24 -9.83 19.07
N TRP A 100 -11.76 -8.78 19.73
CA TRP A 100 -12.45 -7.50 19.79
C TRP A 100 -12.56 -6.84 18.41
N LEU A 101 -11.47 -6.80 17.62
CA LEU A 101 -11.51 -6.27 16.25
C LEU A 101 -12.44 -7.09 15.35
N LEU A 102 -12.44 -8.42 15.48
CA LEU A 102 -13.34 -9.29 14.74
C LEU A 102 -14.80 -9.09 15.17
N GLY A 103 -15.03 -8.74 16.45
CA GLY A 103 -16.34 -8.33 16.95
C GLY A 103 -16.85 -7.08 16.27
N LEU A 104 -16.02 -6.04 16.14
CA LEU A 104 -16.38 -4.82 15.37
C LEU A 104 -16.72 -5.14 13.91
N ALA A 105 -15.97 -6.06 13.29
CA ALA A 105 -16.15 -6.42 11.90
C ALA A 105 -17.37 -7.30 11.64
N LYS A 106 -17.96 -7.91 12.67
CA LYS A 106 -19.12 -8.79 12.55
C LYS A 106 -20.35 -8.05 12.02
N ASP A 107 -20.58 -6.85 12.54
CA ASP A 107 -21.80 -6.07 12.27
C ASP A 107 -21.50 -4.86 11.36
N ASP A 108 -20.24 -4.65 10.98
CA ASP A 108 -19.84 -3.53 10.13
C ASP A 108 -19.07 -4.04 8.88
N PRO A 109 -19.73 -4.13 7.70
CA PRO A 109 -19.10 -4.57 6.46
C PRO A 109 -18.04 -3.59 5.93
N PHE A 110 -17.94 -2.39 6.48
CA PHE A 110 -16.88 -1.44 6.20
C PHE A 110 -15.49 -2.01 6.55
N ILE A 111 -15.41 -2.88 7.57
CA ILE A 111 -14.17 -3.62 7.87
C ILE A 111 -14.09 -4.83 6.93
N ARG A 112 -13.24 -4.71 5.92
CA ARG A 112 -13.01 -5.74 4.90
C ARG A 112 -12.09 -6.85 5.38
N GLY A 113 -11.14 -6.53 6.26
CA GLY A 113 -10.17 -7.46 6.81
C GLY A 113 -9.54 -6.96 8.09
N VAL A 114 -8.99 -7.89 8.86
CA VAL A 114 -8.22 -7.61 10.08
C VAL A 114 -6.83 -8.23 9.95
N VAL A 115 -5.81 -7.43 10.14
CA VAL A 115 -4.43 -7.83 10.35
C VAL A 115 -4.15 -7.71 11.84
N GLY A 116 -4.16 -8.84 12.53
CA GLY A 116 -4.09 -8.90 13.98
C GLY A 116 -2.68 -8.99 14.53
N ASN A 117 -2.60 -9.36 15.80
CA ASN A 117 -1.35 -9.61 16.51
C ASN A 117 -1.24 -11.07 16.95
N LEU A 118 -0.19 -11.74 16.53
CA LEU A 118 0.32 -12.98 17.13
C LEU A 118 1.84 -12.88 17.16
N LYS A 119 2.44 -13.36 18.25
CA LYS A 119 3.91 -13.34 18.41
C LYS A 119 4.50 -14.65 17.89
N PRO A 120 5.25 -14.68 16.78
CA PRO A 120 5.99 -15.85 16.34
C PRO A 120 6.93 -16.34 17.43
N GLY A 121 7.06 -17.68 17.57
CA GLY A 121 7.81 -18.33 18.63
C GLY A 121 7.05 -18.50 19.94
N ASP A 122 5.84 -17.96 20.07
CA ASP A 122 4.98 -18.23 21.22
C ASP A 122 4.44 -19.67 21.16
N PRO A 123 4.44 -20.43 22.28
CA PRO A 123 3.92 -21.81 22.30
C PRO A 123 2.48 -21.94 21.78
N ASP A 124 1.64 -20.94 21.99
CA ASP A 124 0.24 -20.93 21.54
C ASP A 124 0.07 -20.33 20.14
N PHE A 125 1.13 -19.91 19.44
CA PHE A 125 1.05 -19.24 18.14
C PHE A 125 0.20 -20.05 17.14
N LYS A 126 0.56 -21.30 16.89
CA LYS A 126 -0.11 -22.15 15.90
C LYS A 126 -1.57 -22.41 16.24
N LYS A 127 -1.87 -22.63 17.52
CA LYS A 127 -3.24 -22.80 18.03
C LYS A 127 -4.08 -21.54 17.77
N ASN A 128 -3.57 -20.37 18.13
CA ASN A 128 -4.25 -19.10 17.92
C ASN A 128 -4.39 -18.75 16.44
N ALA A 129 -3.36 -18.98 15.62
CA ALA A 129 -3.42 -18.76 14.18
C ALA A 129 -4.52 -19.61 13.52
N VAL A 130 -4.60 -20.91 13.85
CA VAL A 130 -5.66 -21.81 13.35
C VAL A 130 -7.04 -21.36 13.82
N ARG A 131 -7.17 -20.95 15.08
CA ARG A 131 -8.44 -20.45 15.62
C ARG A 131 -8.92 -19.19 14.90
N LEU A 132 -8.04 -18.20 14.77
CA LEU A 132 -8.38 -16.91 14.16
C LEU A 132 -8.63 -17.04 12.64
N ALA A 133 -7.87 -17.87 11.94
CA ALA A 133 -8.05 -18.11 10.51
C ALA A 133 -9.42 -18.70 10.12
N LYS A 134 -10.17 -19.28 11.08
CA LYS A 134 -11.56 -19.72 10.85
C LYS A 134 -12.50 -18.54 10.58
N ASN A 135 -12.16 -17.34 11.04
CA ASN A 135 -12.94 -16.16 10.73
C ASN A 135 -12.49 -15.59 9.37
N PRO A 136 -13.39 -15.47 8.39
CA PRO A 136 -13.04 -15.01 7.04
C PRO A 136 -12.60 -13.56 6.97
N VAL A 137 -12.74 -12.79 8.04
CA VAL A 137 -12.26 -11.40 8.13
C VAL A 137 -10.84 -11.31 8.68
N PHE A 138 -10.33 -12.34 9.37
CA PHE A 138 -8.95 -12.38 9.83
C PHE A 138 -8.02 -12.71 8.66
N ARG A 139 -7.23 -11.73 8.20
CA ARG A 139 -6.49 -11.83 6.93
C ARG A 139 -4.98 -11.87 7.07
N GLY A 140 -4.44 -11.65 8.26
CA GLY A 140 -3.00 -11.66 8.50
C GLY A 140 -2.63 -11.26 9.91
N ILE A 141 -1.34 -11.17 10.13
CA ILE A 141 -0.76 -10.61 11.37
C ILE A 141 0.30 -9.57 11.04
N ARG A 142 0.54 -8.65 11.99
CA ARG A 142 1.66 -7.71 11.91
C ARG A 142 2.75 -8.10 12.89
N VAL A 143 4.02 -8.07 12.42
CA VAL A 143 5.19 -8.31 13.23
C VAL A 143 6.22 -7.20 13.05
N SER A 144 7.13 -7.05 14.02
CA SER A 144 8.27 -6.14 13.87
C SER A 144 9.34 -6.73 12.95
N VAL A 145 10.12 -5.86 12.28
CA VAL A 145 11.30 -6.28 11.51
C VAL A 145 12.29 -7.04 12.39
N GLN A 146 12.41 -6.67 13.67
CA GLN A 146 13.30 -7.37 14.61
C GLN A 146 12.89 -8.82 14.80
N ALA A 147 11.60 -9.10 14.97
CA ALA A 147 11.11 -10.48 15.05
C ALA A 147 11.42 -11.28 13.77
N VAL A 148 11.26 -10.65 12.60
CA VAL A 148 11.61 -11.30 11.32
C VAL A 148 13.09 -11.68 11.27
N LEU A 149 13.98 -10.74 11.60
CA LEU A 149 15.42 -10.97 11.61
C LEU A 149 15.84 -12.09 12.59
N GLU A 150 15.31 -12.06 13.81
CA GLU A 150 15.57 -13.08 14.83
C GLU A 150 15.17 -14.48 14.36
N HIS A 151 14.01 -14.62 13.71
CA HIS A 151 13.54 -15.91 13.23
C HIS A 151 14.34 -16.41 12.02
N ILE A 152 14.77 -15.51 11.13
CA ILE A 152 15.69 -15.86 10.02
C ILE A 152 17.02 -16.34 10.58
N ASP A 153 17.63 -15.58 11.48
CA ASP A 153 18.97 -15.86 12.01
C ASP A 153 19.01 -17.17 12.85
N LYS A 154 17.89 -17.51 13.49
CA LYS A 154 17.70 -18.77 14.23
C LYS A 154 17.20 -19.93 13.35
N ASN A 155 16.92 -19.70 12.06
CA ASN A 155 16.27 -20.65 11.15
C ASN A 155 14.95 -21.22 11.71
N GLN A 156 14.13 -20.38 12.37
CA GLN A 156 12.87 -20.74 13.03
C GLN A 156 11.67 -20.15 12.25
N LEU A 157 11.41 -20.65 11.04
CA LEU A 157 10.41 -20.09 10.12
C LEU A 157 9.06 -20.81 10.12
N ASP A 158 8.87 -21.81 11.00
CA ASP A 158 7.66 -22.65 10.96
C ASP A 158 6.37 -21.89 11.24
N ASP A 159 6.40 -20.85 12.07
CA ASP A 159 5.23 -20.02 12.33
C ASP A 159 4.89 -19.17 11.11
N PHE A 160 5.88 -18.68 10.37
CA PHE A 160 5.63 -17.97 9.12
C PHE A 160 5.13 -18.91 8.01
N ARG A 161 5.66 -20.16 7.92
CA ARG A 161 5.10 -21.19 7.04
C ARG A 161 3.65 -21.49 7.38
N LYS A 162 3.33 -21.54 8.69
CA LYS A 162 1.95 -21.75 9.15
C LYS A 162 0.99 -20.65 8.69
N LEU A 163 1.42 -19.40 8.63
CA LEU A 163 0.60 -18.32 8.04
C LEU A 163 0.31 -18.58 6.55
N ALA A 164 1.31 -18.99 5.78
CA ALA A 164 1.12 -19.33 4.36
C ALA A 164 0.11 -20.48 4.18
N GLU A 165 0.24 -21.56 4.95
CA GLU A 165 -0.70 -22.71 4.96
C GLU A 165 -2.15 -22.28 5.28
N LEU A 166 -2.29 -21.32 6.21
CA LEU A 166 -3.59 -20.78 6.61
C LEU A 166 -4.09 -19.66 5.68
N ASN A 167 -3.35 -19.37 4.60
CA ASN A 167 -3.68 -18.31 3.66
C ASN A 167 -3.78 -16.92 4.31
N LEU A 168 -2.95 -16.66 5.33
CA LEU A 168 -2.82 -15.38 6.01
C LEU A 168 -1.63 -14.60 5.46
N ALA A 169 -1.74 -13.27 5.44
CA ALA A 169 -0.63 -12.38 5.08
C ALA A 169 0.25 -12.05 6.29
N LEU A 170 1.48 -11.66 6.03
CA LEU A 170 2.42 -11.16 7.02
C LEU A 170 2.74 -9.70 6.75
N ASP A 171 2.23 -8.81 7.59
CA ASP A 171 2.64 -7.39 7.60
C ASP A 171 3.94 -7.26 8.39
N VAL A 172 4.94 -6.60 7.81
CA VAL A 172 6.21 -6.33 8.51
C VAL A 172 6.38 -4.83 8.71
N ASN A 173 6.48 -4.43 9.97
CA ASN A 173 6.67 -3.04 10.38
C ASN A 173 8.05 -2.84 11.01
N GLY A 174 8.72 -1.74 10.65
CA GLY A 174 10.02 -1.39 11.22
C GLY A 174 10.61 -0.16 10.55
N GLY A 175 11.90 0.06 10.73
CA GLY A 175 12.63 1.18 10.13
C GLY A 175 13.07 0.94 8.69
N PRO A 176 13.98 1.80 8.16
CA PRO A 176 14.43 1.75 6.75
C PRO A 176 15.15 0.45 6.35
N ASN A 177 15.54 -0.39 7.31
CA ASN A 177 16.11 -1.71 7.07
C ASN A 177 15.06 -2.82 6.81
N THR A 178 13.76 -2.53 6.99
CA THR A 178 12.67 -3.49 6.83
C THR A 178 12.61 -4.11 5.44
N PRO A 179 12.77 -3.35 4.33
CA PRO A 179 12.77 -3.94 3.00
C PRO A 179 13.86 -4.99 2.80
N ALA A 180 15.09 -4.73 3.29
CA ALA A 180 16.19 -5.69 3.20
C ALA A 180 15.92 -6.98 4.01
N ALA A 181 15.29 -6.86 5.19
CA ALA A 181 14.88 -8.02 5.98
C ALA A 181 13.82 -8.86 5.26
N ILE A 182 12.83 -8.20 4.62
CA ILE A 182 11.81 -8.88 3.82
C ILE A 182 12.45 -9.61 2.62
N ALA A 183 13.42 -8.99 1.94
CA ALA A 183 14.14 -9.61 0.84
C ALA A 183 14.86 -10.92 1.25
N ARG A 184 15.30 -11.02 2.52
CA ARG A 184 15.88 -12.26 3.09
C ARG A 184 14.82 -13.32 3.40
N LEU A 185 13.61 -12.90 3.84
CA LEU A 185 12.53 -13.81 4.21
C LEU A 185 11.78 -14.36 3.00
N ALA A 186 11.43 -13.50 2.05
CA ALA A 186 10.50 -13.79 0.96
C ALA A 186 10.87 -15.05 0.13
N PRO A 187 12.13 -15.30 -0.26
CA PRO A 187 12.49 -16.49 -1.02
C PRO A 187 12.41 -17.78 -0.20
N GLN A 188 12.41 -17.70 1.14
CA GLN A 188 12.35 -18.88 2.00
C GLN A 188 10.93 -19.42 2.19
N ILE A 189 9.92 -18.59 1.89
CA ILE A 189 8.48 -18.95 1.99
C ILE A 189 7.75 -18.30 0.81
N PRO A 190 7.87 -18.80 -0.42
CA PRO A 190 7.31 -18.16 -1.63
C PRO A 190 5.80 -18.03 -1.62
N ASP A 191 5.10 -18.90 -0.89
CA ASP A 191 3.63 -18.90 -0.78
C ASP A 191 3.09 -17.90 0.26
N LEU A 192 3.97 -17.34 1.10
CA LEU A 192 3.59 -16.33 2.09
C LEU A 192 3.48 -14.96 1.42
N ARG A 193 2.30 -14.35 1.47
CA ARG A 193 2.15 -12.94 1.07
C ARG A 193 2.69 -12.05 2.17
N ILE A 194 3.71 -11.25 1.82
CA ILE A 194 4.39 -10.34 2.74
C ILE A 194 4.06 -8.91 2.35
N VAL A 195 3.68 -8.10 3.32
CA VAL A 195 3.34 -6.68 3.10
C VAL A 195 4.31 -5.81 3.88
N LEU A 196 5.14 -5.08 3.15
CA LEU A 196 5.99 -4.04 3.71
C LEU A 196 5.13 -2.85 4.14
N ASN A 197 5.10 -2.54 5.44
CA ASN A 197 4.35 -1.39 5.95
C ASN A 197 5.13 -0.09 5.75
N HIS A 198 4.40 0.99 5.42
CA HIS A 198 4.86 2.39 5.50
C HIS A 198 6.13 2.67 4.68
N ILE A 199 6.28 2.02 3.52
CA ILE A 199 7.52 2.11 2.73
C ILE A 199 8.81 1.89 3.56
N GLY A 200 8.70 1.11 4.67
CA GLY A 200 9.80 0.87 5.61
C GLY A 200 10.05 2.05 6.56
N ASN A 201 9.08 2.92 6.82
CA ASN A 201 9.20 4.09 7.71
C ASN A 201 10.47 4.92 7.46
N VAL A 202 10.85 5.08 6.19
CA VAL A 202 11.97 5.92 5.81
C VAL A 202 11.69 7.39 6.13
N ARG A 203 12.71 8.10 6.58
CA ARG A 203 12.62 9.54 6.77
C ARG A 203 12.50 10.24 5.42
N ILE A 204 11.42 11.02 5.24
CA ILE A 204 11.15 11.77 4.02
C ILE A 204 11.62 13.22 4.20
N THR A 205 12.53 13.67 3.34
CA THR A 205 13.13 15.01 3.34
C THR A 205 13.16 15.57 1.93
N ARG A 206 13.78 16.76 1.76
CA ARG A 206 14.08 17.31 0.43
C ARG A 206 15.31 16.68 -0.20
N ASP A 207 16.10 15.94 0.58
CA ASP A 207 17.26 15.22 0.07
C ASP A 207 16.84 14.02 -0.77
N PRO A 208 17.69 13.51 -1.65
CA PRO A 208 17.45 12.27 -2.36
C PRO A 208 17.17 11.10 -1.39
N PRO A 209 16.31 10.14 -1.77
CA PRO A 209 16.06 8.95 -0.96
C PRO A 209 17.36 8.20 -0.62
N PRO A 210 17.53 7.71 0.63
CA PRO A 210 18.75 7.02 1.06
C PRO A 210 19.06 5.80 0.18
N ALA A 211 20.33 5.66 -0.22
CA ALA A 211 20.76 4.61 -1.14
C ALA A 211 20.50 3.20 -0.60
N ASP A 212 20.79 2.97 0.69
CA ASP A 212 20.58 1.65 1.32
C ASP A 212 19.10 1.26 1.37
N TRP A 213 18.22 2.23 1.68
CA TRP A 213 16.78 2.01 1.64
C TRP A 213 16.30 1.69 0.23
N LYS A 214 16.76 2.43 -0.78
CA LYS A 214 16.43 2.18 -2.18
C LYS A 214 16.84 0.76 -2.60
N THR A 215 18.08 0.37 -2.31
CA THR A 215 18.57 -0.98 -2.57
C THR A 215 17.71 -2.05 -1.87
N GLY A 216 17.31 -1.81 -0.62
CA GLY A 216 16.41 -2.69 0.10
C GLY A 216 15.03 -2.81 -0.55
N ILE A 217 14.44 -1.70 -1.01
CA ILE A 217 13.16 -1.66 -1.74
C ILE A 217 13.24 -2.49 -3.02
N GLU A 218 14.30 -2.29 -3.81
CA GLU A 218 14.53 -3.03 -5.06
C GLU A 218 14.69 -4.53 -4.80
N ALA A 219 15.44 -4.90 -3.76
CA ALA A 219 15.63 -6.30 -3.37
C ALA A 219 14.32 -6.96 -2.90
N ALA A 220 13.52 -6.27 -2.07
CA ALA A 220 12.21 -6.79 -1.65
C ALA A 220 11.24 -6.94 -2.83
N ALA A 221 11.22 -5.97 -3.73
CA ALA A 221 10.35 -5.95 -4.90
C ALA A 221 10.70 -7.04 -5.94
N ALA A 222 11.92 -7.59 -5.92
CA ALA A 222 12.30 -8.73 -6.78
C ALA A 222 11.46 -9.99 -6.49
N HIS A 223 10.84 -10.09 -5.31
CA HIS A 223 10.01 -11.23 -4.90
C HIS A 223 8.53 -10.95 -5.17
N LYS A 224 7.88 -11.80 -5.99
CA LYS A 224 6.48 -11.62 -6.43
C LYS A 224 5.45 -11.72 -5.30
N ASN A 225 5.79 -12.36 -4.20
CA ASN A 225 4.96 -12.51 -3.00
C ASN A 225 5.05 -11.31 -2.05
N VAL A 226 5.78 -10.24 -2.42
CA VAL A 226 5.94 -9.04 -1.60
C VAL A 226 5.14 -7.88 -2.18
N PHE A 227 4.38 -7.21 -1.31
CA PHE A 227 3.61 -6.00 -1.57
C PHE A 227 4.15 -4.86 -0.71
N CYS A 228 3.87 -3.61 -1.07
CA CYS A 228 4.29 -2.45 -0.29
C CYS A 228 3.12 -1.49 -0.06
N LYS A 229 2.87 -1.12 1.20
CA LYS A 229 1.95 -0.03 1.54
C LYS A 229 2.64 1.32 1.37
N ILE A 230 2.11 2.14 0.48
CA ILE A 230 2.41 3.57 0.41
C ILE A 230 1.50 4.24 1.45
N SER A 231 2.04 4.40 2.64
CA SER A 231 1.36 4.89 3.84
C SER A 231 2.35 5.53 4.81
N ALA A 232 1.87 6.21 5.85
CA ALA A 232 2.68 6.95 6.83
C ALA A 232 3.67 7.96 6.19
N LEU A 233 3.33 8.50 5.03
CA LEU A 233 4.17 9.47 4.32
C LEU A 233 4.32 10.75 5.13
N VAL A 234 3.20 11.25 5.68
CA VAL A 234 3.19 12.50 6.45
C VAL A 234 3.94 12.37 7.77
N GLU A 235 3.87 11.21 8.42
CA GLU A 235 4.66 10.92 9.63
C GLU A 235 6.16 10.84 9.30
N GLY A 236 6.50 10.22 8.18
CA GLY A 236 7.88 10.19 7.67
C GLY A 236 8.47 11.58 7.41
N ALA A 237 7.62 12.57 7.09
CA ALA A 237 8.00 13.94 6.77
C ALA A 237 7.89 14.93 7.95
N ALA A 238 7.00 14.68 8.92
CA ALA A 238 6.82 15.55 10.07
C ALA A 238 8.06 15.63 10.97
N ARG A 239 8.34 16.79 11.57
CA ARG A 239 9.52 17.04 12.39
C ARG A 239 9.19 17.93 13.58
N ASP A 240 9.73 17.57 14.74
CA ASP A 240 9.79 18.41 15.95
C ASP A 240 8.46 19.13 16.27
N GLY A 241 7.34 18.40 16.11
CA GLY A 241 5.99 18.95 16.29
C GLY A 241 5.45 19.78 15.13
N ALA A 242 6.24 20.02 14.09
CA ALA A 242 5.75 20.68 12.87
C ALA A 242 4.90 19.74 12.02
N LYS A 243 3.86 20.29 11.39
CA LYS A 243 3.04 19.56 10.43
C LYS A 243 3.83 19.20 9.18
N ALA A 244 3.45 18.09 8.58
CA ALA A 244 4.07 17.61 7.34
C ALA A 244 3.79 18.54 6.15
N PRO A 245 4.69 18.58 5.15
CA PRO A 245 4.41 19.25 3.87
C PRO A 245 3.13 18.72 3.23
N ARG A 246 2.36 19.61 2.60
CA ARG A 246 1.06 19.28 2.00
C ARG A 246 1.15 19.05 0.48
N ASP A 247 2.29 19.33 -0.14
CA ASP A 247 2.51 19.21 -1.58
C ASP A 247 2.92 17.79 -1.95
N THR A 248 2.19 17.17 -2.88
CA THR A 248 2.49 15.82 -3.40
C THR A 248 3.87 15.73 -4.03
N ALA A 249 4.37 16.82 -4.63
CA ALA A 249 5.71 16.86 -5.24
C ALA A 249 6.83 16.61 -4.20
N PHE A 250 6.62 16.98 -2.93
CA PHE A 250 7.58 16.73 -1.86
C PHE A 250 7.82 15.23 -1.61
N TYR A 251 6.78 14.41 -1.74
CA TYR A 251 6.80 12.97 -1.49
C TYR A 251 7.20 12.15 -2.72
N ARG A 252 7.04 12.74 -3.91
CA ARG A 252 7.25 12.07 -5.19
C ARG A 252 8.56 11.30 -5.28
N PRO A 253 9.74 11.83 -4.90
CA PRO A 253 11.01 11.10 -5.03
C PRO A 253 11.01 9.74 -4.29
N TYR A 254 10.35 9.67 -3.14
CA TYR A 254 10.25 8.44 -2.33
C TYR A 254 9.19 7.48 -2.88
N ILE A 255 8.05 8.02 -3.30
CA ILE A 255 6.99 7.20 -3.90
C ILE A 255 7.45 6.61 -5.24
N ASP A 256 8.20 7.38 -6.05
CA ASP A 256 8.76 6.92 -7.32
C ASP A 256 9.68 5.70 -7.14
N VAL A 257 10.55 5.69 -6.11
CA VAL A 257 11.40 4.52 -5.80
C VAL A 257 10.55 3.28 -5.55
N VAL A 258 9.53 3.40 -4.70
CA VAL A 258 8.67 2.26 -4.35
C VAL A 258 7.83 1.80 -5.54
N TRP A 259 7.19 2.74 -6.22
CA TRP A 259 6.29 2.42 -7.33
C TRP A 259 7.03 1.83 -8.53
N ASN A 260 8.20 2.38 -8.87
CA ASN A 260 9.00 1.85 -9.96
C ASN A 260 9.55 0.45 -9.67
N ALA A 261 9.86 0.13 -8.40
CA ALA A 261 10.33 -1.20 -8.00
C ALA A 261 9.19 -2.23 -7.95
N PHE A 262 8.06 -1.91 -7.31
CA PHE A 262 6.94 -2.85 -7.12
C PHE A 262 5.97 -2.91 -8.31
N GLY A 263 5.96 -1.90 -9.16
CA GLY A 263 5.01 -1.75 -10.27
C GLY A 263 3.58 -1.45 -9.79
N ASP A 264 2.68 -1.29 -10.76
CA ASP A 264 1.27 -0.93 -10.52
C ASP A 264 0.48 -2.03 -9.78
N GLU A 265 1.01 -3.25 -9.72
CA GLU A 265 0.26 -4.43 -9.22
C GLU A 265 0.54 -4.77 -7.76
N ARG A 266 1.57 -4.15 -7.11
CA ARG A 266 1.99 -4.55 -5.77
C ARG A 266 2.16 -3.40 -4.78
N VAL A 267 1.69 -2.21 -5.15
CA VAL A 267 1.59 -1.05 -4.26
C VAL A 267 0.17 -0.94 -3.71
N ILE A 268 0.01 -0.64 -2.42
CA ILE A 268 -1.27 -0.63 -1.71
C ILE A 268 -1.44 0.70 -0.97
N TYR A 269 -2.64 1.29 -1.05
CA TYR A 269 -3.01 2.47 -0.28
C TYR A 269 -3.23 2.15 1.21
N GLY A 270 -2.77 3.05 2.09
CA GLY A 270 -3.07 3.05 3.51
C GLY A 270 -2.81 4.42 4.12
N SER A 271 -3.64 4.82 5.08
CA SER A 271 -3.53 6.13 5.75
C SER A 271 -2.62 6.13 6.96
N ASN A 272 -2.57 5.04 7.70
CA ASN A 272 -2.06 4.96 9.08
C ASN A 272 -2.91 5.80 10.07
N TRP A 273 -4.19 6.04 9.74
CA TRP A 273 -5.08 6.76 10.63
C TRP A 273 -5.43 5.93 11.88
N PRO A 274 -5.50 6.52 13.09
CA PRO A 274 -5.41 7.94 13.43
C PRO A 274 -4.00 8.45 13.74
N VAL A 275 -2.95 7.62 13.62
CA VAL A 275 -1.57 8.03 13.94
C VAL A 275 -1.14 9.24 13.10
N SER A 276 -1.57 9.26 11.85
CA SER A 276 -1.34 10.35 10.89
C SER A 276 -1.87 11.72 11.34
N ASP A 277 -2.89 11.78 12.22
CA ASP A 277 -3.45 13.05 12.74
C ASP A 277 -2.40 13.91 13.44
N ASN A 278 -1.33 13.30 13.96
CA ASN A 278 -0.20 14.02 14.54
C ASN A 278 0.57 14.85 13.50
N ALA A 279 0.58 14.42 12.24
CA ALA A 279 1.37 15.02 11.16
C ALA A 279 0.52 15.83 10.17
N ALA A 280 -0.62 15.31 9.75
CA ALA A 280 -1.56 15.97 8.84
C ALA A 280 -2.98 15.44 9.03
N ASP A 281 -3.99 16.19 8.55
CA ASP A 281 -5.37 15.71 8.48
C ASP A 281 -5.52 14.59 7.42
N TYR A 282 -6.57 13.77 7.59
CA TYR A 282 -6.85 12.63 6.70
C TYR A 282 -7.02 13.04 5.23
N GLU A 283 -7.72 14.15 4.97
CA GLU A 283 -7.91 14.68 3.61
C GLU A 283 -6.57 14.95 2.92
N THR A 284 -5.64 15.57 3.62
CA THR A 284 -4.30 15.90 3.09
C THR A 284 -3.50 14.65 2.74
N LEU A 285 -3.40 13.70 3.67
CA LEU A 285 -2.62 12.48 3.42
C LEU A 285 -3.22 11.64 2.30
N GLN A 286 -4.55 11.54 2.25
CA GLN A 286 -5.24 10.82 1.20
C GLN A 286 -5.03 11.49 -0.16
N ARG A 287 -5.16 12.82 -0.21
CA ARG A 287 -4.94 13.60 -1.43
C ARG A 287 -3.52 13.39 -1.98
N ILE A 288 -2.49 13.45 -1.14
CA ILE A 288 -1.09 13.20 -1.54
C ILE A 288 -0.96 11.83 -2.24
N ALA A 289 -1.49 10.78 -1.63
CA ALA A 289 -1.40 9.43 -2.18
C ALA A 289 -2.20 9.28 -3.49
N LEU A 290 -3.42 9.83 -3.53
CA LEU A 290 -4.32 9.68 -4.69
C LEU A 290 -3.90 10.56 -5.87
N GLU A 291 -3.42 11.79 -5.65
CA GLU A 291 -2.87 12.63 -6.72
C GLU A 291 -1.68 11.95 -7.39
N TYR A 292 -0.79 11.35 -6.60
CA TYR A 292 0.30 10.57 -7.16
C TYR A 292 -0.19 9.39 -7.98
N ALA A 293 -1.09 8.55 -7.41
CA ALA A 293 -1.64 7.40 -8.10
C ALA A 293 -2.34 7.80 -9.41
N THR A 294 -3.15 8.87 -9.39
CA THR A 294 -3.84 9.41 -10.58
C THR A 294 -2.85 9.80 -11.68
N SER A 295 -1.66 10.33 -11.32
CA SER A 295 -0.61 10.63 -12.30
C SER A 295 -0.02 9.40 -12.99
N ARG A 296 -0.28 8.18 -12.45
CA ARG A 296 0.14 6.89 -13.03
C ARG A 296 -0.92 6.29 -13.98
N GLY A 297 -2.09 6.91 -14.07
CA GLY A 297 -3.20 6.48 -14.91
C GLY A 297 -4.33 5.79 -14.15
N VAL A 298 -5.45 5.66 -14.81
CA VAL A 298 -6.72 5.19 -14.23
C VAL A 298 -6.61 3.78 -13.67
N GLU A 299 -6.05 2.85 -14.43
CA GLU A 299 -5.95 1.45 -14.02
C GLU A 299 -4.97 1.27 -12.85
N ALA A 300 -3.83 1.97 -12.87
CA ALA A 300 -2.88 1.99 -11.77
C ALA A 300 -3.53 2.53 -10.48
N THR A 301 -4.33 3.59 -10.61
CA THR A 301 -5.09 4.17 -9.48
C THR A 301 -6.09 3.16 -8.90
N ARG A 302 -6.87 2.50 -9.74
CA ARG A 302 -7.85 1.48 -9.33
C ARG A 302 -7.16 0.32 -8.59
N ARG A 303 -6.05 -0.16 -9.11
CA ARG A 303 -5.25 -1.23 -8.50
C ARG A 303 -4.72 -0.80 -7.13
N PHE A 304 -4.12 0.37 -7.05
CA PHE A 304 -3.56 0.93 -5.82
C PHE A 304 -4.63 1.10 -4.73
N CYS A 305 -5.80 1.59 -5.09
CA CYS A 305 -6.88 1.88 -4.14
C CYS A 305 -7.62 0.64 -3.64
N SER A 306 -7.69 -0.45 -4.43
CA SER A 306 -8.54 -1.60 -4.09
C SER A 306 -7.90 -2.94 -4.48
N THR A 307 -7.69 -3.21 -5.77
CA THR A 307 -7.43 -4.55 -6.29
C THR A 307 -6.14 -5.18 -5.76
N ASN A 308 -5.06 -4.39 -5.59
CA ASN A 308 -3.80 -4.91 -5.07
C ASN A 308 -3.95 -5.38 -3.62
N SER A 309 -4.72 -4.68 -2.82
CA SER A 309 -5.00 -5.07 -1.45
C SER A 309 -5.89 -6.32 -1.39
N GLN A 310 -6.81 -6.47 -2.34
CA GLN A 310 -7.60 -7.71 -2.50
C GLN A 310 -6.68 -8.90 -2.76
N THR A 311 -5.67 -8.73 -3.62
CA THR A 311 -4.68 -9.78 -3.89
C THR A 311 -3.82 -10.10 -2.67
N ALA A 312 -3.35 -9.08 -1.96
CA ALA A 312 -2.47 -9.24 -0.79
C ALA A 312 -3.19 -9.88 0.40
N TYR A 313 -4.39 -9.41 0.72
CA TYR A 313 -5.10 -9.83 1.95
C TYR A 313 -6.23 -10.82 1.69
N ARG A 314 -6.74 -10.92 0.45
CA ARG A 314 -7.91 -11.72 0.12
C ARG A 314 -9.09 -11.37 1.05
N TRP A 315 -9.27 -10.06 1.31
CA TRP A 315 -10.37 -9.58 2.15
C TRP A 315 -11.72 -9.85 1.49
N ARG A 316 -12.79 -9.89 2.32
CA ARG A 316 -14.15 -10.13 1.83
C ARG A 316 -14.64 -8.99 0.94
N GLN A 317 -15.25 -9.34 -0.17
CA GLN A 317 -16.06 -8.40 -0.94
C GLN A 317 -17.38 -8.14 -0.20
N SER A 318 -17.93 -6.94 -0.38
CA SER A 318 -19.21 -6.56 0.22
C SER A 318 -20.37 -7.27 -0.43
#